data_4cc67b4fdc13312d5d2c3446c2322c8e
#
_entry.id   4cc67b4fdc13312d5d2c3446c2322c8e
#
_cell.length_a   1.000
_cell.length_b   1.000
_cell.length_c   1.000
_cell.angle_alpha   90.00
_cell.angle_beta   90.00
_cell.angle_gamma   90.00
#
_symmetry.space_group_name_H-M   'P 1'
#
loop_
_entity.id
_entity.type
_entity.pdbx_description
1 polymer ?
#
loop_
_entity_poly.entity_id
_entity_poly.type
_entity_poly.pdbx_seq_one_letter_code
_entity_poly.pdbx_strand_id
1 'polypeptide(L)'
;MKKLALALVCLVSVAFFASCGKEGGDPTINFTTGEGYISSDDTVAADTPFLFGIQAKSNPTTKELLTDCYIQIFNGDHRYWDTVVQNINRDQYNFDGMVALPEGVYTISASVRNTAEKSAECRMTITSVSIDIPLVTTPIKWVRKGANVIEGAEQIEALGLKWSGSHREIFATLEPFAGYLLYKVNANWDDIKTIKDEAELFQTVAETSLPISEFREITTAHSDDYDVILGTITDGEMHLIHITHCEVETGDYGTQLTITGEAK
;
A
#
# COMPACT_ATOMS: atom_id res chain seq x y z
N MET A 1 60.67 3.90 35.73
CA MET A 1 60.67 5.26 35.18
C MET A 1 60.02 5.40 33.80
N LYS A 2 59.47 4.30 33.20
CA LYS A 2 58.78 4.40 31.89
C LYS A 2 57.27 4.55 31.96
N LYS A 3 56.65 4.49 33.15
CA LYS A 3 55.18 4.60 33.31
C LYS A 3 54.71 6.04 33.67
N LEU A 4 55.63 6.95 34.01
CA LEU A 4 55.29 8.33 34.35
C LEU A 4 55.26 9.25 33.13
N ALA A 5 55.96 8.92 32.07
CA ALA A 5 55.99 9.72 30.84
C ALA A 5 54.72 9.59 29.97
N LEU A 6 54.00 8.45 30.10
CA LEU A 6 52.77 8.21 29.31
C LEU A 6 51.54 8.95 29.90
N ALA A 7 51.53 9.17 31.21
CA ALA A 7 50.43 9.91 31.86
C ALA A 7 50.47 11.41 31.59
N LEU A 8 51.68 11.98 31.34
CA LEU A 8 51.86 13.39 31.09
C LEU A 8 51.51 13.79 29.65
N VAL A 9 51.62 12.88 28.67
CA VAL A 9 51.25 13.13 27.28
C VAL A 9 49.73 13.14 27.09
N CYS A 10 48.99 12.33 27.87
CA CYS A 10 47.54 12.32 27.83
C CYS A 10 46.87 13.53 28.48
N LEU A 11 47.57 14.23 29.38
CA LEU A 11 47.04 15.41 30.09
C LEU A 11 47.24 16.72 29.30
N VAL A 12 48.17 16.75 28.33
CA VAL A 12 48.44 17.92 27.48
C VAL A 12 47.55 17.96 26.24
N SER A 13 46.96 16.84 25.82
CA SER A 13 46.10 16.80 24.64
C SER A 13 44.64 17.23 24.88
N VAL A 14 44.26 17.48 26.14
CA VAL A 14 42.88 17.93 26.48
C VAL A 14 42.75 19.46 26.57
N ALA A 15 43.86 20.22 26.52
CA ALA A 15 43.88 21.64 26.80
C ALA A 15 43.86 22.59 25.56
N PHE A 16 43.71 22.06 24.33
CA PHE A 16 43.79 22.91 23.11
C PHE A 16 42.50 23.01 22.29
N PHE A 17 41.34 22.61 22.81
CA PHE A 17 40.05 22.89 22.14
C PHE A 17 39.19 23.94 22.86
N ALA A 18 39.80 24.86 23.57
CA ALA A 18 39.13 26.12 23.90
C ALA A 18 39.25 27.06 22.67
N SER A 19 38.60 26.72 21.59
CA SER A 19 38.35 27.65 20.48
C SER A 19 37.39 28.71 21.00
N CYS A 20 37.84 29.98 21.05
CA CYS A 20 37.04 31.16 21.22
C CYS A 20 36.09 31.34 20.02
N GLY A 21 35.08 30.50 19.89
CA GLY A 21 33.91 30.71 19.03
C GLY A 21 32.79 31.24 19.91
N LYS A 22 31.93 32.11 19.41
CA LYS A 22 30.72 32.56 20.10
C LYS A 22 30.10 31.38 20.85
N GLU A 23 29.94 31.51 22.17
CA GLU A 23 29.30 30.49 23.03
C GLU A 23 27.81 30.41 22.74
N GLY A 24 27.48 29.92 21.55
CA GLY A 24 26.11 29.56 21.21
C GLY A 24 25.82 28.10 21.61
N GLY A 25 24.67 27.85 22.16
CA GLY A 25 24.24 26.50 22.52
C GLY A 25 23.71 25.75 21.31
N ASP A 26 23.91 24.45 21.31
CA ASP A 26 23.40 23.58 20.25
C ASP A 26 21.86 23.53 20.29
N PRO A 27 21.16 23.61 19.15
CA PRO A 27 19.74 23.31 19.07
C PRO A 27 19.47 21.83 19.33
N THR A 28 18.21 21.46 19.49
CA THR A 28 17.78 20.06 19.56
C THR A 28 16.80 19.78 18.44
N ILE A 29 16.84 18.54 17.92
CA ILE A 29 15.89 18.06 16.93
C ILE A 29 15.58 16.59 17.22
N ASN A 30 14.31 16.22 17.16
CA ASN A 30 13.84 14.86 17.37
C ASN A 30 12.67 14.57 16.44
N PHE A 31 12.42 13.30 16.17
CA PHE A 31 11.17 12.89 15.55
C PHE A 31 10.01 13.07 16.54
N THR A 32 8.86 13.50 16.01
CA THR A 32 7.61 13.63 16.76
C THR A 32 7.14 12.26 17.21
N THR A 33 6.88 12.10 18.50
CA THR A 33 6.31 10.88 19.08
C THR A 33 4.82 11.06 19.32
N GLY A 34 4.04 10.00 19.24
CA GLY A 34 2.60 10.01 19.48
C GLY A 34 1.84 9.07 18.55
N GLU A 35 0.54 8.98 18.75
CA GLU A 35 -0.33 8.12 17.94
C GLU A 35 -0.29 8.52 16.47
N GLY A 36 -0.04 7.53 15.60
CA GLY A 36 0.02 7.71 14.15
C GLY A 36 1.38 8.16 13.60
N TYR A 37 2.36 8.57 14.44
CA TYR A 37 3.69 8.94 13.97
C TYR A 37 4.68 7.79 14.04
N ILE A 38 5.46 7.62 12.97
CA ILE A 38 6.69 6.83 13.00
C ILE A 38 7.82 7.76 13.47
N SER A 39 8.50 7.40 14.56
CA SER A 39 9.51 8.23 15.23
C SER A 39 10.85 7.54 15.50
N SER A 40 10.97 6.27 15.11
CA SER A 40 12.18 5.44 15.23
C SER A 40 12.25 4.49 14.05
N ASP A 41 13.33 3.71 13.95
CA ASP A 41 13.46 2.65 12.96
C ASP A 41 12.22 1.76 12.97
N ASP A 42 11.66 1.51 11.77
CA ASP A 42 10.40 0.76 11.62
C ASP A 42 10.32 0.07 10.25
N THR A 43 9.34 -0.83 10.12
CA THR A 43 9.00 -1.50 8.87
C THR A 43 7.58 -1.12 8.45
N VAL A 44 7.43 -0.63 7.23
CA VAL A 44 6.16 -0.17 6.66
C VAL A 44 5.80 -0.98 5.41
N ALA A 45 4.52 -0.99 5.07
CA ALA A 45 4.08 -1.52 3.78
C ALA A 45 4.53 -0.60 2.63
N ALA A 46 5.07 -1.19 1.57
CA ALA A 46 5.46 -0.45 0.37
C ALA A 46 4.24 0.27 -0.23
N ASP A 47 4.50 1.45 -0.78
CA ASP A 47 3.53 2.33 -1.42
C ASP A 47 2.34 2.75 -0.53
N THR A 48 2.41 2.46 0.79
CA THR A 48 1.40 2.87 1.77
C THR A 48 1.85 4.14 2.48
N PRO A 49 1.04 5.20 2.49
CA PRO A 49 1.38 6.45 3.18
C PRO A 49 1.53 6.26 4.69
N PHE A 50 2.58 6.82 5.26
CA PHE A 50 2.78 6.91 6.71
C PHE A 50 3.14 8.34 7.12
N LEU A 51 2.86 8.68 8.37
CA LEU A 51 3.11 10.00 8.94
C LEU A 51 4.39 10.00 9.76
N PHE A 52 5.24 11.00 9.55
CA PHE A 52 6.37 11.32 10.42
C PHE A 52 6.40 12.82 10.72
N GLY A 53 6.96 13.18 11.84
CA GLY A 53 7.07 14.58 12.23
C GLY A 53 8.43 14.90 12.80
N ILE A 54 8.78 16.19 12.79
CA ILE A 54 10.02 16.71 13.36
C ILE A 54 9.68 17.81 14.36
N GLN A 55 10.33 17.77 15.51
CA GLN A 55 10.29 18.84 16.52
C GLN A 55 11.70 19.36 16.75
N ALA A 56 11.94 20.61 16.38
CA ALA A 56 13.20 21.31 16.62
C ALA A 56 13.01 22.44 17.62
N LYS A 57 14.00 22.63 18.51
CA LYS A 57 14.01 23.69 19.54
C LYS A 57 15.39 24.32 19.64
N SER A 58 15.41 25.63 19.86
CA SER A 58 16.63 26.34 20.20
C SER A 58 17.14 25.94 21.60
N ASN A 59 18.40 26.22 21.86
CA ASN A 59 18.95 25.98 23.18
C ASN A 59 18.22 26.87 24.22
N PRO A 60 17.69 26.32 25.32
CA PRO A 60 16.91 27.10 26.31
C PRO A 60 17.73 28.11 27.09
N THR A 61 19.06 27.93 27.15
CA THR A 61 19.96 28.79 27.90
C THR A 61 20.43 29.99 27.07
N THR A 62 20.87 29.74 25.86
CA THR A 62 21.50 30.74 24.98
C THR A 62 20.50 31.40 24.02
N LYS A 63 19.35 30.75 23.77
CA LYS A 63 18.17 31.24 23.02
C LYS A 63 18.45 31.77 21.62
N GLU A 64 19.45 31.20 20.92
CA GLU A 64 19.65 31.46 19.50
C GLU A 64 18.45 30.94 18.70
N LEU A 65 17.91 31.76 17.81
CA LEU A 65 16.79 31.38 16.98
C LEU A 65 17.20 30.33 15.93
N LEU A 66 16.31 29.43 15.63
CA LEU A 66 16.48 28.50 14.53
C LEU A 66 16.44 29.26 13.20
N THR A 67 17.32 28.88 12.25
CA THR A 67 17.42 29.53 10.94
C THR A 67 16.93 28.65 9.83
N ASP A 68 17.41 27.41 9.77
CA ASP A 68 17.15 26.50 8.66
C ASP A 68 16.84 25.10 9.20
N CYS A 69 15.92 24.40 8.54
CA CYS A 69 15.65 22.99 8.76
C CYS A 69 15.70 22.24 7.42
N TYR A 70 16.46 21.18 7.36
CA TYR A 70 16.61 20.30 6.21
C TYR A 70 16.02 18.95 6.58
N ILE A 71 15.13 18.42 5.74
CA ILE A 71 14.54 17.09 5.91
C ILE A 71 14.75 16.36 4.60
N GLN A 72 15.37 15.20 4.65
CA GLN A 72 15.79 14.43 3.49
C GLN A 72 15.49 12.95 3.68
N ILE A 73 15.09 12.29 2.60
CA ILE A 73 14.89 10.85 2.53
C ILE A 73 15.86 10.30 1.50
N PHE A 74 16.64 9.31 1.89
CA PHE A 74 17.63 8.65 1.06
C PHE A 74 17.31 7.17 0.90
N ASN A 75 17.53 6.63 -0.31
CA ASN A 75 17.65 5.21 -0.57
C ASN A 75 19.11 4.91 -0.90
N GLY A 76 19.87 4.36 0.05
CA GLY A 76 21.31 4.31 -0.02
C GLY A 76 21.92 5.71 -0.20
N ASP A 77 22.73 5.93 -1.23
CA ASP A 77 23.33 7.22 -1.55
C ASP A 77 22.42 8.13 -2.42
N HIS A 78 21.29 7.60 -2.87
CA HIS A 78 20.35 8.34 -3.71
C HIS A 78 19.35 9.12 -2.87
N ARG A 79 19.28 10.45 -3.07
CA ARG A 79 18.27 11.29 -2.44
C ARG A 79 16.93 11.10 -3.15
N TYR A 80 15.99 10.50 -2.42
CA TYR A 80 14.65 10.19 -2.92
C TYR A 80 13.71 11.41 -2.82
N TRP A 81 13.77 12.12 -1.69
CA TRP A 81 12.95 13.30 -1.45
C TRP A 81 13.65 14.26 -0.50
N ASP A 82 13.40 15.56 -0.62
CA ASP A 82 13.88 16.55 0.33
C ASP A 82 12.96 17.77 0.43
N THR A 83 13.01 18.43 1.58
CA THR A 83 12.46 19.76 1.81
C THR A 83 13.40 20.59 2.66
N VAL A 84 13.42 21.88 2.37
CA VAL A 84 14.26 22.85 3.08
C VAL A 84 13.39 24.03 3.51
N VAL A 85 13.39 24.31 4.81
CA VAL A 85 12.74 25.50 5.35
C VAL A 85 13.81 26.46 5.81
N GLN A 86 13.84 27.65 5.23
CA GLN A 86 14.80 28.71 5.53
C GLN A 86 14.14 29.87 6.25
N ASN A 87 14.94 30.66 6.97
CA ASN A 87 14.49 31.86 7.67
C ASN A 87 13.40 31.59 8.74
N ILE A 88 13.53 30.50 9.47
CA ILE A 88 12.57 30.09 10.52
C ILE A 88 12.39 31.23 11.54
N ASN A 89 13.49 31.79 12.06
CA ASN A 89 13.54 32.92 13.02
C ASN A 89 12.63 32.72 14.25
N ARG A 90 12.59 31.51 14.77
CA ARG A 90 11.79 31.07 15.92
C ARG A 90 12.61 30.19 16.85
N ASP A 91 12.18 30.12 18.10
CA ASP A 91 12.76 29.26 19.14
C ASP A 91 12.29 27.78 18.99
N GLN A 92 11.22 27.52 18.23
CA GLN A 92 10.67 26.20 17.96
C GLN A 92 10.20 26.09 16.51
N TYR A 93 10.35 24.91 15.95
CA TYR A 93 9.83 24.56 14.62
C TYR A 93 9.33 23.13 14.63
N ASN A 94 8.13 22.92 14.10
CA ASN A 94 7.52 21.61 13.92
C ASN A 94 7.22 21.41 12.44
N PHE A 95 7.37 20.18 11.99
CA PHE A 95 7.04 19.74 10.64
C PHE A 95 6.31 18.41 10.73
N ASP A 96 5.26 18.24 9.92
CA ASP A 96 4.57 16.99 9.73
C ASP A 96 4.59 16.65 8.24
N GLY A 97 5.06 15.44 7.91
CA GLY A 97 5.19 14.92 6.57
C GLY A 97 4.49 13.58 6.41
N MET A 98 3.80 13.41 5.29
CA MET A 98 3.24 12.12 4.88
C MET A 98 3.97 11.66 3.63
N VAL A 99 4.44 10.41 3.61
CA VAL A 99 5.18 9.84 2.50
C VAL A 99 4.82 8.38 2.29
N ALA A 100 4.75 7.96 1.03
CA ALA A 100 4.70 6.56 0.62
C ALA A 100 6.04 6.21 -0.03
N LEU A 101 6.64 5.10 0.36
CA LEU A 101 7.96 4.67 -0.12
C LEU A 101 7.80 3.35 -0.90
N PRO A 102 8.35 3.24 -2.12
CA PRO A 102 8.49 1.94 -2.79
C PRO A 102 9.26 0.94 -1.93
N GLU A 103 9.26 -0.33 -2.32
CA GLU A 103 10.05 -1.35 -1.65
C GLU A 103 11.54 -0.96 -1.58
N GLY A 104 12.14 -1.06 -0.38
CA GLY A 104 13.53 -0.69 -0.16
C GLY A 104 13.85 -0.29 1.27
N VAL A 105 15.11 0.10 1.50
CA VAL A 105 15.57 0.61 2.80
C VAL A 105 15.90 2.08 2.67
N TYR A 106 15.24 2.90 3.48
CA TYR A 106 15.35 4.35 3.42
C TYR A 106 15.86 4.92 4.74
N THR A 107 16.64 5.99 4.64
CA THR A 107 17.04 6.80 5.81
C THR A 107 16.32 8.15 5.75
N ILE A 108 15.53 8.47 6.76
CA ILE A 108 14.99 9.80 6.96
C ILE A 108 15.94 10.55 7.88
N SER A 109 16.50 11.65 7.38
CA SER A 109 17.43 12.52 8.09
C SER A 109 16.83 13.91 8.21
N ALA A 110 16.85 14.47 9.42
CA ALA A 110 16.45 15.83 9.65
C ALA A 110 17.52 16.58 10.41
N SER A 111 17.89 17.78 9.95
CA SER A 111 18.87 18.64 10.60
C SER A 111 18.35 20.06 10.74
N VAL A 112 18.73 20.73 11.82
CA VAL A 112 18.36 22.11 12.10
C VAL A 112 19.62 22.93 12.40
N ARG A 113 19.64 24.18 11.96
CA ARG A 113 20.69 25.16 12.25
C ARG A 113 20.11 26.36 13.03
N ASN A 114 20.93 27.00 13.83
CA ASN A 114 20.57 28.25 14.55
C ASN A 114 21.42 29.45 14.11
N THR A 115 21.14 30.64 14.63
CA THR A 115 21.84 31.90 14.32
C THR A 115 23.31 31.92 14.75
N ALA A 116 23.76 31.02 15.60
CA ALA A 116 25.16 30.83 15.98
C ALA A 116 25.87 29.79 15.09
N GLU A 117 25.23 29.34 13.99
CA GLU A 117 25.74 28.34 13.07
C GLU A 117 25.93 26.95 13.71
N LYS A 118 25.36 26.71 14.89
CA LYS A 118 25.31 25.40 15.50
C LYS A 118 24.19 24.57 14.87
N SER A 119 24.39 23.25 14.80
CA SER A 119 23.43 22.34 14.19
C SER A 119 23.22 21.08 15.03
N ALA A 120 22.03 20.51 14.90
CA ALA A 120 21.70 19.18 15.41
C ALA A 120 21.03 18.37 14.31
N GLU A 121 21.13 17.05 14.40
CA GLU A 121 20.57 16.10 13.44
C GLU A 121 19.92 14.93 14.17
N CYS A 122 18.84 14.39 13.60
CA CYS A 122 18.28 13.09 13.95
C CYS A 122 18.07 12.26 12.69
N ARG A 123 18.12 10.95 12.85
CA ARG A 123 17.93 9.98 11.75
C ARG A 123 17.11 8.80 12.22
N MET A 124 16.36 8.21 11.29
CA MET A 124 15.73 6.91 11.45
C MET A 124 15.79 6.13 10.14
N THR A 125 15.73 4.81 10.25
CA THR A 125 15.72 3.89 9.10
C THR A 125 14.32 3.34 8.92
N ILE A 126 13.78 3.43 7.71
CA ILE A 126 12.50 2.85 7.32
C ILE A 126 12.76 1.73 6.33
N THR A 127 12.33 0.52 6.68
CA THR A 127 12.32 -0.63 5.77
C THR A 127 10.93 -0.72 5.16
N SER A 128 10.81 -0.35 3.89
CA SER A 128 9.58 -0.49 3.13
C SER A 128 9.56 -1.87 2.47
N VAL A 129 8.56 -2.68 2.80
CA VAL A 129 8.46 -4.07 2.33
C VAL A 129 7.17 -4.27 1.55
N SER A 130 7.25 -5.00 0.45
CA SER A 130 6.07 -5.48 -0.24
C SER A 130 5.34 -6.47 0.68
N ILE A 131 4.11 -6.17 1.05
CA ILE A 131 3.28 -7.09 1.85
C ILE A 131 2.39 -7.85 0.89
N ASP A 132 2.70 -9.11 0.69
CA ASP A 132 1.84 -10.05 -0.03
C ASP A 132 0.67 -10.45 0.88
N ILE A 133 -0.42 -9.69 0.83
CA ILE A 133 -1.65 -10.01 1.56
C ILE A 133 -2.37 -11.11 0.79
N PRO A 134 -2.57 -12.30 1.39
CA PRO A 134 -3.29 -13.38 0.73
C PRO A 134 -4.72 -12.97 0.39
N LEU A 135 -5.16 -13.30 -0.82
CA LEU A 135 -6.57 -13.18 -1.20
C LEU A 135 -7.40 -14.24 -0.48
N VAL A 136 -8.59 -13.84 -0.06
CA VAL A 136 -9.55 -14.75 0.56
C VAL A 136 -10.43 -15.35 -0.53
N THR A 137 -10.34 -16.66 -0.71
CA THR A 137 -11.20 -17.38 -1.65
C THR A 137 -12.53 -17.76 -0.97
N THR A 138 -13.62 -17.39 -1.62
CA THR A 138 -14.99 -17.67 -1.16
C THR A 138 -15.68 -18.60 -2.17
N PRO A 139 -16.28 -19.72 -1.74
CA PRO A 139 -17.02 -20.58 -2.65
C PRO A 139 -18.29 -19.88 -3.16
N ILE A 140 -18.62 -20.11 -4.42
CA ILE A 140 -19.86 -19.65 -5.03
C ILE A 140 -20.76 -20.84 -5.36
N LYS A 141 -22.05 -20.65 -5.14
CA LYS A 141 -23.11 -21.50 -5.60
C LYS A 141 -24.33 -20.66 -5.94
N TRP A 142 -24.62 -20.57 -7.23
CA TRP A 142 -25.71 -19.78 -7.76
C TRP A 142 -26.71 -20.67 -8.44
N VAL A 143 -27.99 -20.49 -8.12
CA VAL A 143 -29.06 -21.30 -8.71
C VAL A 143 -30.13 -20.39 -9.29
N ARG A 144 -30.41 -20.58 -10.58
CA ARG A 144 -31.53 -19.94 -11.29
C ARG A 144 -32.56 -20.97 -11.68
N LYS A 145 -33.82 -20.72 -11.38
CA LYS A 145 -34.95 -21.54 -11.82
C LYS A 145 -35.92 -20.69 -12.65
N GLY A 146 -36.06 -21.06 -13.91
CA GLY A 146 -36.77 -20.24 -14.87
C GLY A 146 -36.11 -18.85 -15.01
N ALA A 147 -36.86 -17.79 -14.79
CA ALA A 147 -36.35 -16.41 -14.83
C ALA A 147 -35.78 -15.89 -13.51
N ASN A 148 -35.86 -16.66 -12.42
CA ASN A 148 -35.54 -16.16 -11.09
C ASN A 148 -34.27 -16.81 -10.54
N VAL A 149 -33.36 -16.01 -10.02
CA VAL A 149 -32.26 -16.47 -9.17
C VAL A 149 -32.84 -16.81 -7.80
N ILE A 150 -32.71 -18.07 -7.37
CA ILE A 150 -33.27 -18.60 -6.13
C ILE A 150 -32.21 -18.84 -5.05
N GLU A 151 -30.92 -18.88 -5.42
CA GLU A 151 -29.78 -18.97 -4.50
C GLU A 151 -28.62 -18.13 -5.04
N GLY A 152 -27.93 -17.40 -4.17
CA GLY A 152 -26.73 -16.63 -4.48
C GLY A 152 -26.97 -15.23 -5.08
N ALA A 153 -28.20 -14.71 -5.12
CA ALA A 153 -28.52 -13.43 -5.74
C ALA A 153 -27.68 -12.26 -5.15
N GLU A 154 -27.58 -12.19 -3.80
CA GLU A 154 -26.79 -11.15 -3.12
C GLU A 154 -25.29 -11.27 -3.44
N GLN A 155 -24.77 -12.49 -3.53
CA GLN A 155 -23.37 -12.73 -3.88
C GLN A 155 -23.08 -12.33 -5.31
N ILE A 156 -23.97 -12.64 -6.26
CA ILE A 156 -23.84 -12.24 -7.67
C ILE A 156 -23.76 -10.72 -7.79
N GLU A 157 -24.64 -10.00 -7.09
CA GLU A 157 -24.68 -8.54 -7.07
C GLU A 157 -23.43 -7.94 -6.40
N ALA A 158 -22.99 -8.50 -5.27
CA ALA A 158 -21.77 -8.07 -4.58
C ALA A 158 -20.51 -8.25 -5.44
N LEU A 159 -20.50 -9.26 -6.31
CA LEU A 159 -19.42 -9.49 -7.29
C LEU A 159 -19.60 -8.68 -8.58
N GLY A 160 -20.49 -7.70 -8.62
CA GLY A 160 -20.68 -6.81 -9.75
C GLY A 160 -21.36 -7.45 -10.96
N LEU A 161 -22.10 -8.53 -10.77
CA LEU A 161 -22.80 -9.25 -11.82
C LEU A 161 -24.33 -9.19 -11.65
N LYS A 162 -25.00 -9.41 -12.76
CA LYS A 162 -26.41 -9.67 -12.85
C LYS A 162 -26.60 -10.92 -13.68
N TRP A 163 -27.37 -11.89 -13.19
CA TRP A 163 -27.72 -13.07 -13.92
C TRP A 163 -29.10 -12.88 -14.54
N SER A 164 -29.14 -12.61 -15.82
CA SER A 164 -30.37 -12.50 -16.59
C SER A 164 -30.69 -13.81 -17.29
N GLY A 165 -31.93 -14.00 -17.68
CA GLY A 165 -32.35 -15.14 -18.46
C GLY A 165 -33.85 -15.33 -18.51
N SER A 166 -34.30 -16.10 -19.51
CA SER A 166 -35.70 -16.46 -19.70
C SER A 166 -36.04 -17.82 -19.11
N HIS A 167 -37.30 -18.13 -19.04
CA HIS A 167 -37.82 -19.36 -18.42
C HIS A 167 -37.29 -20.66 -19.02
N ARG A 168 -36.85 -20.65 -20.29
CA ARG A 168 -36.41 -21.81 -21.04
C ARG A 168 -34.95 -21.76 -21.48
N GLU A 169 -34.21 -20.80 -21.07
CA GLU A 169 -32.80 -20.70 -21.43
C GLU A 169 -31.98 -21.79 -20.74
N ILE A 170 -31.16 -22.45 -21.52
CA ILE A 170 -30.24 -23.53 -21.12
C ILE A 170 -28.80 -23.00 -20.92
N PHE A 171 -28.56 -21.70 -21.09
CA PHE A 171 -27.28 -21.04 -20.87
C PHE A 171 -27.41 -19.95 -19.81
N ALA A 172 -26.33 -19.67 -19.14
CA ALA A 172 -26.27 -18.54 -18.22
C ALA A 172 -25.90 -17.26 -18.99
N THR A 173 -26.69 -16.22 -18.82
CA THR A 173 -26.34 -14.87 -19.28
C THR A 173 -25.92 -14.05 -18.06
N LEU A 174 -24.61 -13.85 -17.91
CA LEU A 174 -24.05 -13.00 -16.88
C LEU A 174 -23.72 -11.64 -17.50
N GLU A 175 -24.27 -10.59 -16.95
CA GLU A 175 -24.09 -9.21 -17.38
C GLU A 175 -23.40 -8.40 -16.25
N PRO A 176 -22.62 -7.36 -16.57
CA PRO A 176 -22.14 -6.47 -15.54
C PRO A 176 -23.29 -5.73 -14.84
N PHE A 177 -23.21 -5.59 -13.53
CA PHE A 177 -24.10 -4.72 -12.77
C PHE A 177 -23.78 -3.24 -13.10
N ALA A 178 -24.73 -2.34 -12.84
CA ALA A 178 -24.56 -0.93 -13.18
C ALA A 178 -23.31 -0.33 -12.50
N GLY A 179 -22.42 0.23 -13.31
CA GLY A 179 -21.14 0.81 -12.85
C GLY A 179 -19.95 -0.15 -12.92
N TYR A 180 -20.18 -1.43 -13.21
CA TYR A 180 -19.11 -2.41 -13.39
C TYR A 180 -18.78 -2.64 -14.88
N LEU A 181 -17.52 -2.99 -15.15
CA LEU A 181 -17.07 -3.53 -16.43
C LEU A 181 -16.82 -5.03 -16.25
N LEU A 182 -17.24 -5.83 -17.23
CA LEU A 182 -17.07 -7.29 -17.22
C LEU A 182 -15.98 -7.69 -18.21
N TYR A 183 -15.08 -8.55 -17.79
CA TYR A 183 -14.00 -9.10 -18.61
C TYR A 183 -13.98 -10.64 -18.53
N LYS A 184 -13.59 -11.28 -19.64
CA LYS A 184 -13.12 -12.66 -19.61
C LYS A 184 -11.62 -12.62 -19.40
N VAL A 185 -11.15 -13.23 -18.31
CA VAL A 185 -9.75 -13.18 -17.87
C VAL A 185 -9.04 -14.45 -18.33
N ASN A 186 -7.90 -14.28 -18.99
CA ASN A 186 -7.04 -15.39 -19.36
C ASN A 186 -5.83 -15.46 -18.40
N ALA A 187 -6.02 -16.16 -17.29
CA ALA A 187 -5.00 -16.36 -16.27
C ALA A 187 -5.16 -17.76 -15.67
N ASN A 188 -4.15 -18.21 -14.92
CA ASN A 188 -4.26 -19.41 -14.11
C ASN A 188 -4.76 -19.00 -12.71
N TRP A 189 -5.89 -19.55 -12.28
CA TRP A 189 -6.51 -19.25 -10.98
C TRP A 189 -5.57 -19.48 -9.80
N ASP A 190 -4.78 -20.56 -9.83
CA ASP A 190 -3.87 -20.93 -8.76
C ASP A 190 -2.65 -20.01 -8.61
N ASP A 191 -2.36 -19.20 -9.62
CA ASP A 191 -1.27 -18.24 -9.59
C ASP A 191 -1.68 -16.91 -8.96
N ILE A 192 -2.99 -16.62 -8.85
CA ILE A 192 -3.53 -15.39 -8.25
C ILE A 192 -3.75 -15.64 -6.75
N LYS A 193 -2.75 -15.35 -5.92
CA LYS A 193 -2.75 -15.68 -4.48
C LYS A 193 -2.84 -14.48 -3.56
N THR A 194 -2.38 -13.33 -4.01
CA THR A 194 -2.21 -12.12 -3.19
C THR A 194 -2.90 -10.92 -3.83
N ILE A 195 -3.14 -9.88 -3.03
CA ILE A 195 -3.65 -8.59 -3.54
C ILE A 195 -2.72 -8.02 -4.61
N LYS A 196 -1.41 -8.28 -4.52
CA LYS A 196 -0.44 -7.87 -5.54
C LYS A 196 -0.67 -8.59 -6.86
N ASP A 197 -0.85 -9.91 -6.83
CA ASP A 197 -1.13 -10.70 -8.05
C ASP A 197 -2.42 -10.21 -8.72
N GLU A 198 -3.45 -9.92 -7.92
CA GLU A 198 -4.72 -9.36 -8.42
C GLU A 198 -4.52 -7.98 -9.05
N ALA A 199 -3.77 -7.08 -8.42
CA ALA A 199 -3.50 -5.73 -8.93
C ALA A 199 -2.70 -5.76 -10.25
N GLU A 200 -1.69 -6.64 -10.35
CA GLU A 200 -0.91 -6.85 -11.59
C GLU A 200 -1.79 -7.42 -12.72
N LEU A 201 -2.66 -8.38 -12.38
CA LEU A 201 -3.63 -8.93 -13.32
C LEU A 201 -4.63 -7.86 -13.77
N PHE A 202 -5.17 -7.06 -12.84
CA PHE A 202 -6.07 -5.95 -13.14
C PHE A 202 -5.46 -4.98 -14.15
N GLN A 203 -4.23 -4.53 -13.93
CA GLN A 203 -3.54 -3.64 -14.87
C GLN A 203 -3.40 -4.29 -16.24
N THR A 204 -3.00 -5.56 -16.28
CA THR A 204 -2.86 -6.31 -17.53
C THR A 204 -4.18 -6.42 -18.29
N VAL A 205 -5.26 -6.76 -17.60
CA VAL A 205 -6.60 -6.90 -18.18
C VAL A 205 -7.12 -5.57 -18.72
N ALA A 206 -6.96 -4.48 -17.95
CA ALA A 206 -7.40 -3.14 -18.34
C ALA A 206 -6.64 -2.62 -19.58
N GLU A 207 -5.36 -2.96 -19.74
CA GLU A 207 -4.54 -2.52 -20.88
C GLU A 207 -4.72 -3.39 -22.14
N THR A 208 -4.98 -4.70 -21.99
CA THR A 208 -4.93 -5.65 -23.11
C THR A 208 -6.26 -6.22 -23.55
N SER A 209 -7.30 -6.09 -22.71
CA SER A 209 -8.61 -6.71 -22.95
C SER A 209 -9.69 -5.63 -23.14
N LEU A 210 -10.70 -5.97 -23.91
CA LEU A 210 -11.91 -5.14 -24.03
C LEU A 210 -13.01 -5.70 -23.12
N PRO A 211 -13.77 -4.82 -22.43
CA PRO A 211 -14.92 -5.25 -21.65
C PRO A 211 -15.98 -5.88 -22.55
N ILE A 212 -16.65 -6.90 -22.03
CA ILE A 212 -17.76 -7.57 -22.69
C ILE A 212 -19.09 -7.10 -22.08
N SER A 213 -20.13 -7.03 -22.91
CA SER A 213 -21.47 -6.64 -22.45
C SER A 213 -22.19 -7.76 -21.70
N GLU A 214 -21.85 -9.00 -21.99
CA GLU A 214 -22.44 -10.20 -21.40
C GLU A 214 -21.53 -11.41 -21.62
N PHE A 215 -21.67 -12.41 -20.75
CA PHE A 215 -21.01 -13.69 -20.86
C PHE A 215 -22.06 -14.81 -20.97
N ARG A 216 -22.00 -15.62 -22.03
CA ARG A 216 -22.99 -16.66 -22.37
C ARG A 216 -22.38 -18.04 -22.65
N GLU A 217 -21.10 -18.24 -22.41
CA GLU A 217 -20.42 -19.49 -22.79
C GLU A 217 -20.75 -20.67 -21.86
N ILE A 218 -21.48 -20.44 -20.77
CA ILE A 218 -21.88 -21.46 -19.81
C ILE A 218 -23.15 -22.15 -20.32
N THR A 219 -23.00 -23.33 -20.86
CA THR A 219 -24.09 -24.13 -21.44
C THR A 219 -24.00 -25.60 -20.98
N THR A 220 -25.03 -26.40 -21.22
CA THR A 220 -25.04 -27.84 -20.92
C THR A 220 -23.92 -28.63 -21.56
N ALA A 221 -23.36 -28.14 -22.66
CA ALA A 221 -22.32 -28.86 -23.42
C ALA A 221 -20.96 -28.91 -22.72
N HIS A 222 -20.78 -28.11 -21.62
CA HIS A 222 -19.52 -28.00 -20.90
C HIS A 222 -19.69 -28.29 -19.41
N SER A 223 -20.62 -29.13 -19.00
CA SER A 223 -21.02 -29.32 -17.60
C SER A 223 -19.91 -29.86 -16.67
N ASP A 224 -18.90 -30.51 -17.21
CA ASP A 224 -17.92 -31.23 -16.41
C ASP A 224 -16.52 -30.62 -16.36
N ASP A 225 -16.19 -29.65 -17.23
CA ASP A 225 -14.83 -29.09 -17.35
C ASP A 225 -14.83 -27.58 -17.63
N TYR A 226 -15.52 -26.78 -16.80
CA TYR A 226 -15.39 -25.33 -16.88
C TYR A 226 -14.11 -24.89 -16.20
N ASP A 227 -13.37 -24.06 -16.88
CA ASP A 227 -12.24 -23.29 -16.35
C ASP A 227 -12.35 -21.86 -16.90
N VAL A 228 -13.33 -21.14 -16.36
CA VAL A 228 -13.66 -19.79 -16.83
C VAL A 228 -13.45 -18.80 -15.71
N ILE A 229 -12.54 -17.85 -15.94
CA ILE A 229 -12.34 -16.74 -15.02
C ILE A 229 -12.99 -15.49 -15.61
N LEU A 230 -13.88 -14.89 -14.84
CA LEU A 230 -14.45 -13.58 -15.12
C LEU A 230 -13.87 -12.56 -14.14
N GLY A 231 -13.64 -11.35 -14.62
CA GLY A 231 -13.27 -10.19 -13.79
C GLY A 231 -14.34 -9.11 -13.90
N THR A 232 -14.81 -8.60 -12.77
CA THR A 232 -15.64 -7.40 -12.72
C THR A 232 -14.87 -6.25 -12.09
N ILE A 233 -14.93 -5.08 -12.71
CA ILE A 233 -14.10 -3.92 -12.35
C ILE A 233 -15.00 -2.71 -12.13
N THR A 234 -14.81 -2.03 -10.99
CA THR A 234 -15.42 -0.73 -10.69
C THR A 234 -14.48 0.12 -9.85
N ASP A 235 -14.36 1.42 -10.14
CA ASP A 235 -13.64 2.43 -9.34
C ASP A 235 -12.27 1.99 -8.77
N GLY A 236 -11.55 1.11 -9.52
CA GLY A 236 -10.23 0.61 -9.13
C GLY A 236 -10.24 -0.68 -8.31
N GLU A 237 -11.41 -1.25 -8.05
CA GLU A 237 -11.55 -2.57 -7.43
C GLU A 237 -11.87 -3.63 -8.48
N MET A 238 -11.31 -4.82 -8.32
CA MET A 238 -11.56 -5.98 -9.16
C MET A 238 -12.09 -7.13 -8.30
N HIS A 239 -13.11 -7.82 -8.80
CA HIS A 239 -13.53 -9.10 -8.26
C HIS A 239 -13.28 -10.18 -9.30
N LEU A 240 -12.67 -11.27 -8.88
CA LEU A 240 -12.39 -12.42 -9.70
C LEU A 240 -13.37 -13.55 -9.40
N ILE A 241 -13.91 -14.18 -10.43
CA ILE A 241 -14.90 -15.23 -10.34
C ILE A 241 -14.44 -16.39 -11.21
N HIS A 242 -14.11 -17.51 -10.59
CA HIS A 242 -13.72 -18.74 -11.27
C HIS A 242 -14.88 -19.71 -11.29
N ILE A 243 -15.47 -19.92 -12.46
CA ILE A 243 -16.55 -20.87 -12.67
C ILE A 243 -15.96 -22.20 -13.07
N THR A 244 -16.17 -23.22 -12.25
CA THR A 244 -15.59 -24.56 -12.42
C THR A 244 -16.63 -25.61 -12.83
N HIS A 245 -17.91 -25.35 -12.56
CA HIS A 245 -18.96 -26.30 -12.89
C HIS A 245 -20.30 -25.61 -13.16
N CYS A 246 -21.07 -26.18 -14.09
CA CYS A 246 -22.46 -25.80 -14.33
C CYS A 246 -23.32 -27.05 -14.57
N GLU A 247 -24.44 -27.12 -13.89
CA GLU A 247 -25.44 -28.17 -14.06
C GLU A 247 -26.75 -27.59 -14.60
N VAL A 248 -27.37 -28.26 -15.55
CA VAL A 248 -28.64 -27.86 -16.13
C VAL A 248 -29.66 -29.01 -16.02
N GLU A 249 -30.70 -28.77 -15.26
CA GLU A 249 -31.84 -29.64 -15.11
C GLU A 249 -33.06 -29.06 -15.86
N THR A 250 -33.69 -29.87 -16.71
CA THR A 250 -34.90 -29.48 -17.41
C THR A 250 -36.09 -30.30 -16.86
N GLY A 251 -37.07 -29.58 -16.31
CA GLY A 251 -38.27 -30.18 -15.77
C GLY A 251 -39.56 -29.53 -16.29
N ASP A 252 -40.71 -30.02 -15.85
CA ASP A 252 -42.03 -29.55 -16.27
C ASP A 252 -42.27 -28.06 -15.94
N TYR A 253 -41.55 -27.52 -14.93
CA TYR A 253 -41.67 -26.14 -14.45
C TYR A 253 -40.57 -25.22 -14.97
N GLY A 254 -39.82 -25.61 -16.02
CA GLY A 254 -38.76 -24.80 -16.62
C GLY A 254 -37.37 -25.40 -16.35
N THR A 255 -36.37 -24.64 -16.78
CA THR A 255 -34.98 -25.05 -16.65
C THR A 255 -34.38 -24.48 -15.34
N GLN A 256 -33.68 -25.35 -14.61
CA GLN A 256 -32.85 -24.96 -13.48
C GLN A 256 -31.38 -25.01 -13.89
N LEU A 257 -30.65 -23.97 -13.63
CA LEU A 257 -29.19 -23.89 -13.79
C LEU A 257 -28.53 -23.70 -12.47
N THR A 258 -27.47 -24.46 -12.22
CA THR A 258 -26.63 -24.34 -11.03
C THR A 258 -25.20 -24.05 -11.51
N ILE A 259 -24.62 -22.96 -11.02
CA ILE A 259 -23.22 -22.58 -11.26
C ILE A 259 -22.46 -22.70 -9.95
N THR A 260 -21.32 -23.38 -9.96
CA THR A 260 -20.43 -23.46 -8.79
C THR A 260 -19.01 -23.09 -9.19
N GLY A 261 -18.24 -22.64 -8.18
CA GLY A 261 -16.87 -22.20 -8.33
C GLY A 261 -16.39 -21.43 -7.12
N GLU A 262 -15.55 -20.47 -7.34
CA GLU A 262 -14.90 -19.66 -6.30
C GLU A 262 -14.82 -18.19 -6.72
N ALA A 263 -14.73 -17.29 -5.75
CA ALA A 263 -14.49 -15.86 -5.96
C ALA A 263 -13.38 -15.34 -5.04
N LYS A 264 -12.66 -14.37 -5.53
CA LYS A 264 -11.62 -13.63 -4.80
C LYS A 264 -11.91 -12.14 -4.87
#